data_87674bfb8c16d6950861a1af52a89b45
#
_entry.id   87674bfb8c16d6950861a1af52a89b45
#
_cell.length_a   1.000
_cell.length_b   1.000
_cell.length_c   1.000
_cell.angle_alpha   90.00
_cell.angle_beta   90.00
_cell.angle_gamma   90.00
#
_symmetry.space_group_name_H-M   'P 1'
#
loop_
_entity.id
_entity.type
_entity.pdbx_description
1 polymer ?
#
loop_
_entity_poly.entity_id
_entity_poly.type
_entity_poly.pdbx_seq_one_letter_code
_entity_poly.pdbx_strand_id
1 'polypeptide(L)'
;MSDDEGFDEGYDGPATVLVDGESIDVSARLAGAFDPIAGRYHWYGRVSAEHDLAPLAGKRVSLRTPHGTVDTALADLDPWGRARVEGFGTAPFEVATSLA
;
A
#
# COMPACT_ATOMS: atom_id res chain seq x y z
N MET A 1 -15.27 -16.15 -8.99
CA MET A 1 -15.10 -15.61 -8.96
C MET A 1 -15.15 -14.73 -8.61
N SER A 2 -15.19 -14.83 -8.22
CA SER A 2 -15.07 -14.13 -7.92
C SER A 2 -15.31 -13.17 -7.63
N ASP A 3 -15.33 -13.23 -7.40
CA ASP A 3 -15.36 -12.45 -7.09
C ASP A 3 -15.37 -11.39 -6.93
N ASP A 4 -15.42 -11.39 -6.80
CA ASP A 4 -15.26 -10.42 -6.53
C ASP A 4 -15.07 -9.46 -6.85
N GLU A 5 -15.25 -9.65 -6.91
CA GLU A 5 -14.96 -8.97 -7.44
C GLU A 5 -15.05 -7.74 -7.65
N GLY A 6 -14.89 -7.52 -7.94
CA GLY A 6 -15.04 -6.32 -8.53
C GLY A 6 -15.26 -5.09 -7.79
N PHE A 7 -15.75 -5.10 -6.75
CA PHE A 7 -15.86 -3.89 -5.98
C PHE A 7 -14.72 -3.74 -5.02
N ASP A 8 -13.79 -4.65 -5.09
CA ASP A 8 -12.60 -4.54 -4.26
C ASP A 8 -11.58 -3.74 -5.01
N GLU A 9 -11.38 -2.53 -4.61
CA GLU A 9 -10.34 -1.71 -5.17
C GLU A 9 -9.04 -2.04 -4.49
N GLY A 10 -7.97 -2.09 -5.27
CA GLY A 10 -6.70 -2.41 -4.69
C GLY A 10 -5.64 -2.66 -5.73
N TYR A 11 -4.52 -3.20 -5.29
CA TYR A 11 -3.38 -3.46 -6.14
C TYR A 11 -2.64 -4.68 -5.62
N ASP A 12 -2.25 -5.55 -6.53
CA ASP A 12 -1.47 -6.72 -6.18
C ASP A 12 -0.40 -6.88 -7.25
N GLY A 13 0.84 -6.54 -6.90
CA GLY A 13 1.90 -6.61 -7.87
C GLY A 13 3.17 -5.92 -7.39
N PRO A 14 4.10 -5.67 -8.31
CA PRO A 14 5.38 -5.07 -7.95
C PRO A 14 5.22 -3.60 -7.57
N ALA A 15 6.05 -3.16 -6.64
CA ALA A 15 6.08 -1.78 -6.20
C ALA A 15 7.50 -1.46 -5.75
N THR A 16 7.73 -0.20 -5.40
CA THR A 16 9.04 0.25 -4.96
C THR A 16 8.88 1.08 -3.70
N VAL A 17 9.67 0.77 -2.69
CA VAL A 17 9.77 1.58 -1.48
C VAL A 17 10.96 2.51 -1.65
N LEU A 18 10.72 3.80 -1.48
CA LEU A 18 11.76 4.82 -1.60
C LEU A 18 12.03 5.38 -0.21
N VAL A 19 13.26 5.28 0.24
CA VAL A 19 13.62 5.73 1.57
C VAL A 19 15.09 6.17 1.55
N ASP A 20 15.35 7.37 2.08
CA ASP A 20 16.69 7.91 2.22
C ASP A 20 17.49 7.86 0.90
N GLY A 21 16.82 8.13 -0.20
CA GLY A 21 17.47 8.14 -1.51
C GLY A 21 17.67 6.78 -2.13
N GLU A 22 17.22 5.73 -1.47
CA GLU A 22 17.33 4.36 -1.99
C GLU A 22 15.98 3.85 -2.43
N SER A 23 16.01 2.90 -3.35
CA SER A 23 14.77 2.26 -3.80
C SER A 23 14.90 0.76 -3.58
N ILE A 24 13.83 0.18 -3.07
CA ILE A 24 13.78 -1.25 -2.73
C ILE A 24 12.58 -1.83 -3.47
N ASP A 25 12.85 -2.86 -4.26
CA ASP A 25 11.77 -3.54 -4.98
C ASP A 25 11.01 -4.43 -4.01
N VAL A 26 9.70 -4.31 -4.04
CA VAL A 26 8.83 -5.08 -3.15
C VAL A 26 7.66 -5.62 -3.94
N SER A 27 6.96 -6.55 -3.33
CA SER A 27 5.64 -6.97 -3.80
C SER A 27 4.63 -6.35 -2.86
N ALA A 28 3.59 -5.77 -3.41
CA ALA A 28 2.58 -5.08 -2.61
C ALA A 28 1.21 -5.71 -2.85
N ARG A 29 0.47 -5.87 -1.78
CA ARG A 29 -0.92 -6.28 -1.85
C ARG A 29 -1.72 -5.27 -1.06
N LEU A 30 -2.48 -4.45 -1.75
CA LEU A 30 -3.14 -3.29 -1.19
C LEU A 30 -4.63 -3.36 -1.45
N ALA A 31 -5.40 -2.80 -0.55
CA ALA A 31 -6.84 -2.69 -0.69
C ALA A 31 -7.28 -1.37 -0.09
N GLY A 32 -8.51 -1.01 -0.30
CA GLY A 32 -9.01 0.21 0.28
C GLY A 32 -10.51 0.34 0.14
N ALA A 33 -11.03 1.32 0.86
CA ALA A 33 -12.44 1.64 0.83
C ALA A 33 -12.64 3.04 1.38
N PHE A 34 -13.74 3.66 0.97
CA PHE A 34 -14.12 4.94 1.54
C PHE A 34 -14.57 4.75 2.98
N ASP A 35 -14.02 5.54 3.87
CA ASP A 35 -14.38 5.50 5.29
C ASP A 35 -15.36 6.64 5.55
N PRO A 36 -16.65 6.34 5.71
CA PRO A 36 -17.63 7.42 5.89
C PRO A 36 -17.48 8.16 7.21
N ILE A 37 -16.88 7.55 8.21
CA ILE A 37 -16.66 8.23 9.48
C ILE A 37 -15.54 9.25 9.35
N ALA A 38 -14.45 8.87 8.71
CA ALA A 38 -13.36 9.80 8.47
C ALA A 38 -13.66 10.76 7.31
N GLY A 39 -14.60 10.42 6.46
CA GLY A 39 -14.91 11.22 5.28
C GLY A 39 -13.81 11.13 4.24
N ARG A 40 -13.02 10.09 4.25
CA ARG A 40 -11.89 9.95 3.34
C ARG A 40 -11.72 8.51 2.92
N TYR A 41 -11.02 8.31 1.82
CA TYR A 41 -10.65 6.98 1.37
C TYR A 41 -9.53 6.46 2.25
N HIS A 42 -9.64 5.23 2.72
CA HIS A 42 -8.61 4.58 3.53
C HIS A 42 -8.06 3.40 2.74
N TRP A 43 -6.74 3.39 2.52
CA TRP A 43 -6.09 2.26 1.85
C TRP A 43 -5.09 1.64 2.81
N TYR A 44 -4.84 0.36 2.62
CA TYR A 44 -3.97 -0.39 3.52
C TYR A 44 -3.53 -1.66 2.81
N GLY A 45 -2.54 -2.31 3.38
CA GLY A 45 -2.09 -3.58 2.85
C GLY A 45 -0.74 -3.97 3.39
N ARG A 46 -0.06 -4.83 2.66
CA ARG A 46 1.23 -5.32 3.07
C ARG A 46 2.19 -5.31 1.90
N VAL A 47 3.45 -5.08 2.24
CA VAL A 47 4.54 -5.16 1.27
C VAL A 47 5.56 -6.17 1.77
N SER A 48 6.20 -6.85 0.84
CA SER A 48 7.23 -7.83 1.16
C SER A 48 8.37 -7.68 0.18
N ALA A 49 9.58 -7.96 0.65
CA ALA A 49 10.78 -7.88 -0.18
C ALA A 49 11.63 -9.11 0.09
N GLU A 50 12.58 -9.35 -0.81
CA GLU A 50 13.56 -10.40 -0.57
C GLU A 50 14.50 -10.03 0.55
N HIS A 51 14.65 -8.73 0.77
CA HIS A 51 15.49 -8.22 1.84
C HIS A 51 14.68 -8.03 3.10
N ASP A 52 15.38 -8.03 4.23
CA ASP A 52 14.72 -7.81 5.51
C ASP A 52 14.27 -6.35 5.60
N LEU A 53 13.00 -6.14 5.84
CA LEU A 53 12.44 -4.80 5.99
C LEU A 53 12.50 -4.31 7.43
N ALA A 54 12.96 -5.12 8.37
CA ALA A 54 12.98 -4.75 9.77
C ALA A 54 13.74 -3.44 10.04
N PRO A 55 14.88 -3.16 9.38
CA PRO A 55 15.56 -1.88 9.63
C PRO A 55 14.74 -0.66 9.27
N LEU A 56 13.69 -0.83 8.46
CA LEU A 56 12.84 0.28 8.03
C LEU A 56 11.57 0.38 8.85
N ALA A 57 11.38 -0.49 9.83
CA ALA A 57 10.16 -0.49 10.63
C ALA A 57 9.98 0.86 11.32
N GLY A 58 8.80 1.44 11.17
CA GLY A 58 8.49 2.73 11.76
C GLY A 58 8.97 3.93 10.96
N LYS A 59 9.74 3.71 9.91
CA LYS A 59 10.23 4.83 9.10
C LYS A 59 9.20 5.30 8.12
N ARG A 60 9.23 6.60 7.85
CA ARG A 60 8.43 7.16 6.77
C ARG A 60 9.12 6.84 5.46
N VAL A 61 8.34 6.36 4.52
CA VAL A 61 8.84 5.97 3.20
C VAL A 61 7.85 6.43 2.15
N SER A 62 8.26 6.40 0.90
CA SER A 62 7.34 6.59 -0.22
C SER A 62 7.10 5.23 -0.86
N LEU A 63 5.87 4.93 -1.16
CA LEU A 63 5.51 3.69 -1.85
C LEU A 63 5.06 4.05 -3.25
N ARG A 64 5.75 3.51 -4.25
CA ARG A 64 5.46 3.79 -5.64
C ARG A 64 4.96 2.53 -6.33
N THR A 65 3.84 2.67 -7.02
CA THR A 65 3.31 1.63 -7.90
C THR A 65 3.21 2.23 -9.29
N PRO A 66 2.85 1.44 -10.30
CA PRO A 66 2.60 2.02 -11.63
C PRO A 66 1.50 3.07 -11.65
N HIS A 67 0.69 3.14 -10.61
CA HIS A 67 -0.43 4.08 -10.56
C HIS A 67 -0.12 5.36 -9.81
N GLY A 68 1.01 5.42 -9.10
CA GLY A 68 1.35 6.65 -8.38
C GLY A 68 2.26 6.39 -7.20
N THR A 69 2.60 7.45 -6.50
CA THR A 69 3.50 7.42 -5.35
C THR A 69 2.81 8.09 -4.17
N VAL A 70 2.88 7.47 -3.02
CA VAL A 70 2.29 8.02 -1.80
C VAL A 70 3.28 7.88 -0.65
N ASP A 71 3.11 8.70 0.38
CA ASP A 71 3.90 8.61 1.60
C ASP A 71 3.19 7.72 2.59
N THR A 72 3.95 6.87 3.25
CA THR A 72 3.41 5.98 4.26
C THR A 72 4.54 5.62 5.23
N ALA A 73 4.29 4.66 6.09
CA ALA A 73 5.31 4.14 6.98
C ALA A 73 5.20 2.63 7.01
N LEU A 74 6.31 1.96 7.21
CA LEU A 74 6.32 0.51 7.35
C LEU A 74 6.09 0.18 8.81
N ALA A 75 5.10 -0.66 9.08
CA ALA A 75 4.71 -0.99 10.45
C ALA A 75 4.42 -2.47 10.57
N ASP A 76 4.32 -2.94 11.80
CA ASP A 76 3.81 -4.29 12.11
C ASP A 76 4.44 -5.36 11.24
N LEU A 77 5.77 -5.45 11.25
CA LEU A 77 6.44 -6.53 10.53
C LEU A 77 5.98 -7.87 11.08
N ASP A 78 5.53 -8.74 10.19
CA ASP A 78 5.12 -10.07 10.61
C ASP A 78 6.32 -11.01 10.57
N PRO A 79 6.17 -12.25 11.07
CA PRO A 79 7.29 -13.21 11.10
C PRO A 79 7.82 -13.58 9.72
N TRP A 80 7.06 -13.29 8.67
CA TRP A 80 7.50 -13.59 7.30
C TRP A 80 8.16 -12.40 6.64
N GLY A 81 8.42 -11.32 7.40
CA GLY A 81 9.10 -10.16 6.86
C GLY A 81 8.23 -9.20 6.07
N ARG A 82 6.92 -9.35 6.15
CA ARG A 82 6.01 -8.44 5.48
C ARG A 82 5.71 -7.27 6.40
N ALA A 83 5.65 -6.08 5.83
CA ALA A 83 5.34 -4.88 6.58
C ALA A 83 3.97 -4.36 6.19
N ARG A 84 3.30 -3.75 7.14
CA ARG A 84 2.00 -3.16 6.90
C ARG A 84 2.15 -1.71 6.48
N VAL A 85 1.33 -1.27 5.54
CA VAL A 85 1.27 0.12 5.11
C VAL A 85 -0.18 0.55 5.12
N GLU A 86 -0.40 1.86 5.27
CA GLU A 86 -1.75 2.40 5.20
C GLU A 86 -1.70 3.90 4.98
N GLY A 87 -2.81 4.46 4.55
CA GLY A 87 -2.93 5.88 4.37
C GLY A 87 -4.36 6.30 4.12
N PHE A 88 -4.59 7.60 4.16
CA PHE A 88 -5.88 8.19 3.86
C PHE A 88 -5.72 9.12 2.67
N GLY A 89 -6.76 9.20 1.86
CA GLY A 89 -6.74 10.08 0.71
C GLY A 89 -6.28 9.36 -0.53
N THR A 90 -5.34 9.95 -1.27
CA THR A 90 -4.90 9.37 -2.52
C THR A 90 -4.21 8.04 -2.31
N ALA A 91 -4.74 6.99 -2.93
CA ALA A 91 -4.15 5.67 -2.85
C ALA A 91 -3.12 5.48 -3.96
N PRO A 92 -2.14 4.57 -3.77
CA PRO A 92 -1.17 4.27 -4.82
C PRO A 92 -1.70 3.25 -5.81
N PHE A 93 -2.99 3.26 -6.07
CA PHE A 93 -3.61 2.42 -7.07
C PHE A 93 -4.86 3.11 -7.58
N GLU A 94 -5.39 2.58 -8.67
CA GLU A 94 -6.53 3.19 -9.29
C GLU A 94 -7.79 2.94 -8.47
N VAL A 95 -8.52 4.00 -8.18
CA VAL A 95 -9.75 3.92 -7.40
C VAL A 95 -10.90 4.30 -8.32
N ALA A 96 -11.91 3.47 -8.37
CA ALA A 96 -13.08 3.77 -9.15
C ALA A 96 -13.85 4.89 -8.48
N THR A 97 -14.05 6.00 -9.19
CA THR A 97 -14.75 7.11 -8.63
C THR A 97 -16.08 7.09 -9.20
N SER A 98 -16.79 6.34 -9.04
CA SER A 98 -17.97 6.37 -9.68
C SER A 98 -18.89 7.33 -9.24
N LEU A 99 -19.00 8.00 -9.49
CA LEU A 99 -19.80 8.67 -9.18
C LEU A 99 -20.61 8.88 -9.76
N ALA A 100 -20.73 8.50 -9.86
CA ALA A 100 -21.53 8.80 -10.48
C ALA A 100 -22.21 8.99 -10.66
#